data_e84ee5e79a555f5ff8302d4854dbea0c
#
_entry.id   e84ee5e79a555f5ff8302d4854dbea0c
#
_cell.length_a   1.000
_cell.length_b   1.000
_cell.length_c   1.000
_cell.angle_alpha   90.00
_cell.angle_beta   90.00
_cell.angle_gamma   90.00
#
_symmetry.space_group_name_H-M   'P 1'
#
loop_
_entity.id
_entity.type
_entity.pdbx_description
1 polymer ?
#
loop_
_entity_poly.entity_id
_entity_poly.type
_entity_poly.pdbx_seq_one_letter_code
_entity_poly.pdbx_strand_id
1 'polypeptide(L)'
;MNPNQKIITIGSVSLTIATVCFLMQIAILATTVTLHFKQNECSIPPNNQVVPCEPIIIERNITEIVYLNNTTIEKEICPKVPEYRYWSKPQCQITGFAPFSKDNSIRLSAGGDIWVTREPYVSCSPDKCYQFALGQGTTLNNKHSNGTIHDRIPHRTLLMNELGVPFHLGTRQVCIAWSSSSCHDGKAWLHVCVTGDDGNATASFIYNGMLVDSVSSWSQNILRTQESECVCINGTCTVVMTDGSASGRADTRILFIKEGKVIHISPLSGSAQHIEECSCYPRYPDVRCVCRDNWKGSNRPVIDINMADYSIDSSYVCSGLVGDTPRNDDSSSSSNCRDPNNERGNPGVKGWAFDNGNDVWMGRTINKDSRSGYETFRVTGGWTTANSKSQVNRQVIVDNNNWSGYSGIFSVEGKSCINRCFYVELIRGRPQETRVWWTSNSIVVFCGTSGTYGTGSWPDGANINFMPI
;
A
#
# COMPACT_ATOMS: atom_id res chain seq x y z
N MET A 1 30.75 44.34 -14.76
CA MET A 1 29.95 43.29 -15.44
C MET A 1 30.14 42.00 -14.68
N ASN A 2 29.08 41.52 -14.12
CA ASN A 2 29.07 40.29 -13.30
C ASN A 2 29.12 39.08 -14.19
N PRO A 3 30.07 38.16 -14.09
CA PRO A 3 30.30 37.07 -15.05
C PRO A 3 29.22 35.98 -15.07
N ASN A 4 28.16 36.10 -14.27
CA ASN A 4 27.14 35.07 -14.11
C ASN A 4 25.80 35.39 -14.79
N GLN A 5 25.75 36.32 -15.71
CA GLN A 5 24.55 36.53 -16.52
C GLN A 5 24.69 35.76 -17.86
N LYS A 6 24.10 34.59 -17.91
CA LYS A 6 23.82 33.96 -19.21
C LYS A 6 22.57 34.58 -19.81
N ILE A 7 22.77 35.43 -20.81
CA ILE A 7 21.69 35.94 -21.64
C ILE A 7 21.33 34.82 -22.60
N ILE A 8 20.18 34.19 -22.42
CA ILE A 8 19.60 33.31 -23.42
C ILE A 8 18.84 34.21 -24.39
N THR A 9 19.45 34.54 -25.48
CA THR A 9 18.74 35.17 -26.59
C THR A 9 17.94 34.07 -27.28
N ILE A 10 16.65 34.03 -27.00
CA ILE A 10 15.73 33.25 -27.81
C ILE A 10 15.71 33.98 -29.15
N GLY A 11 16.35 33.33 -30.14
CA GLY A 11 16.36 33.83 -31.50
C GLY A 11 14.93 34.16 -31.92
N SER A 12 14.79 35.34 -32.44
CA SER A 12 13.57 35.92 -32.96
C SER A 12 12.73 34.88 -33.69
N VAL A 13 11.58 34.49 -33.08
CA VAL A 13 10.42 34.15 -33.89
C VAL A 13 10.03 35.48 -34.53
N SER A 14 10.79 35.85 -35.54
CA SER A 14 10.56 36.97 -36.35
C SER A 14 9.25 36.77 -37.10
N LEU A 15 8.19 37.51 -36.73
CA LEU A 15 7.96 38.56 -37.68
C LEU A 15 7.31 38.14 -38.98
N THR A 16 6.24 37.42 -38.87
CA THR A 16 5.24 37.51 -39.96
C THR A 16 3.90 38.04 -39.47
N ILE A 17 3.81 38.42 -38.21
CA ILE A 17 2.60 39.05 -37.63
C ILE A 17 2.61 40.58 -37.76
N ALA A 18 3.77 41.17 -38.00
CA ALA A 18 3.88 42.63 -38.09
C ALA A 18 3.26 43.22 -39.35
N THR A 19 3.04 42.44 -40.41
CA THR A 19 2.53 42.96 -41.67
C THR A 19 1.01 42.92 -41.77
N VAL A 20 0.30 42.21 -40.93
CA VAL A 20 -1.17 42.17 -40.97
C VAL A 20 -1.80 43.17 -40.01
N CYS A 21 -1.08 43.64 -39.01
CA CYS A 21 -1.63 44.63 -38.03
C CYS A 21 -1.55 46.08 -38.53
N PHE A 22 -0.94 46.35 -39.67
CA PHE A 22 -0.80 47.69 -40.20
C PHE A 22 -2.08 48.22 -40.90
N LEU A 23 -3.05 47.35 -41.12
CA LEU A 23 -4.33 47.77 -41.77
C LEU A 23 -5.48 47.96 -40.78
N MET A 24 -5.30 47.75 -39.51
CA MET A 24 -6.25 48.12 -38.49
C MET A 24 -5.55 49.00 -37.46
N GLN A 25 -5.79 50.29 -37.48
CA GLN A 25 -5.25 51.31 -36.58
C GLN A 25 -5.35 50.97 -35.08
N ILE A 26 -4.66 49.93 -34.67
CA ILE A 26 -4.46 49.58 -33.30
C ILE A 26 -2.95 49.59 -33.07
N ALA A 27 -2.46 50.62 -32.39
CA ALA A 27 -1.10 50.70 -31.92
C ALA A 27 -0.86 49.56 -30.89
N ILE A 28 -0.33 48.42 -31.39
CA ILE A 28 0.19 47.44 -30.48
C ILE A 28 1.62 47.87 -30.18
N LEU A 29 1.84 48.37 -28.98
CA LEU A 29 3.19 48.50 -28.44
C LEU A 29 3.81 47.10 -28.40
N ALA A 30 4.77 46.84 -29.25
CA ALA A 30 5.60 45.66 -29.12
C ALA A 30 6.47 45.86 -27.87
N THR A 31 6.00 45.37 -26.76
CA THR A 31 6.84 45.24 -25.57
C THR A 31 7.68 44.00 -25.73
N THR A 32 8.97 44.22 -25.94
CA THR A 32 9.95 43.13 -25.82
C THR A 32 9.97 42.69 -24.38
N VAL A 33 9.34 41.59 -24.07
CA VAL A 33 9.38 41.01 -22.72
C VAL A 33 10.74 40.31 -22.56
N THR A 34 11.68 40.98 -21.94
CA THR A 34 12.94 40.36 -21.52
C THR A 34 12.66 39.64 -20.20
N LEU A 35 12.49 38.33 -20.27
CA LEU A 35 12.39 37.51 -19.08
C LEU A 35 13.77 37.39 -18.42
N HIS A 36 13.96 38.09 -17.32
CA HIS A 36 15.13 37.92 -16.48
C HIS A 36 14.85 36.73 -15.55
N PHE A 37 15.48 35.60 -15.83
CA PHE A 37 15.51 34.49 -14.89
C PHE A 37 16.54 34.81 -13.81
N LYS A 38 16.07 35.06 -12.61
CA LYS A 38 16.94 35.08 -11.46
C LYS A 38 17.15 33.61 -11.06
N GLN A 39 18.35 33.13 -11.21
CA GLN A 39 18.73 31.81 -10.76
C GLN A 39 18.63 31.81 -9.23
N ASN A 40 17.53 31.29 -8.72
CA ASN A 40 17.43 31.06 -7.29
C ASN A 40 18.20 29.76 -7.00
N GLU A 41 19.17 29.87 -6.14
CA GLU A 41 19.91 28.73 -5.64
C GLU A 41 18.97 27.92 -4.74
N CYS A 42 18.69 26.69 -5.12
CA CYS A 42 17.96 25.77 -4.25
C CYS A 42 18.93 25.28 -3.19
N SER A 43 18.85 25.81 -1.98
CA SER A 43 19.66 25.35 -0.87
C SER A 43 19.04 24.15 -0.19
N ILE A 44 19.79 23.07 -0.09
CA ILE A 44 19.44 21.91 0.71
C ILE A 44 20.05 22.10 2.11
N PRO A 45 19.26 22.23 3.16
CA PRO A 45 19.83 22.14 4.52
C PRO A 45 20.09 20.66 4.85
N PRO A 46 21.16 20.28 5.55
CA PRO A 46 22.20 21.10 6.17
C PRO A 46 23.63 20.89 5.63
N ASN A 47 23.82 20.40 4.41
CA ASN A 47 25.15 20.03 3.92
C ASN A 47 25.78 21.02 2.93
N ASN A 48 25.34 22.24 2.84
CA ASN A 48 25.93 23.30 2.01
C ASN A 48 26.41 22.92 0.61
N GLN A 49 25.78 21.93 -0.04
CA GLN A 49 26.00 21.67 -1.45
C GLN A 49 24.92 22.35 -2.29
N VAL A 50 25.35 23.34 -3.03
CA VAL A 50 24.50 24.00 -4.03
C VAL A 50 24.41 23.07 -5.24
N VAL A 51 23.25 22.54 -5.53
CA VAL A 51 23.00 21.80 -6.76
C VAL A 51 22.47 22.79 -7.80
N PRO A 52 23.16 23.00 -8.91
CA PRO A 52 22.64 23.85 -9.98
C PRO A 52 21.39 23.20 -10.58
N CYS A 53 20.32 23.96 -10.67
CA CYS A 53 19.15 23.50 -11.43
C CYS A 53 19.52 23.50 -12.91
N GLU A 54 19.53 22.33 -13.56
CA GLU A 54 19.65 22.28 -15.02
C GLU A 54 18.37 22.84 -15.66
N PRO A 55 18.47 23.63 -16.70
CA PRO A 55 17.29 24.14 -17.39
C PRO A 55 16.55 22.99 -18.06
N ILE A 56 15.38 22.70 -17.60
CA ILE A 56 14.45 21.80 -18.28
C ILE A 56 13.88 22.55 -19.47
N ILE A 57 14.25 22.15 -20.69
CA ILE A 57 13.62 22.64 -21.91
C ILE A 57 12.21 22.04 -21.95
N ILE A 58 11.24 22.82 -21.54
CA ILE A 58 9.84 22.45 -21.72
C ILE A 58 9.44 22.97 -23.09
N GLU A 59 9.44 22.08 -24.09
CA GLU A 59 8.73 22.35 -25.34
C GLU A 59 7.22 22.32 -25.07
N ARG A 60 6.66 23.48 -24.79
CA ARG A 60 5.20 23.67 -24.81
C ARG A 60 4.84 24.55 -25.98
N ASN A 61 3.95 24.05 -26.82
CA ASN A 61 3.21 24.89 -27.75
C ASN A 61 2.42 25.92 -26.94
N ILE A 62 2.86 27.17 -26.99
CA ILE A 62 2.20 28.30 -26.30
C ILE A 62 0.95 28.67 -27.10
N THR A 63 -0.20 28.23 -26.64
CA THR A 63 -1.50 28.63 -27.18
C THR A 63 -2.35 29.43 -26.17
N GLU A 64 -1.81 29.84 -25.05
CA GLU A 64 -2.52 30.72 -24.12
C GLU A 64 -1.78 32.03 -23.89
N ILE A 65 -2.42 33.11 -24.32
CA ILE A 65 -2.01 34.48 -23.97
C ILE A 65 -2.60 34.79 -22.61
N VAL A 66 -1.76 34.81 -21.59
CA VAL A 66 -2.16 35.22 -20.24
C VAL A 66 -1.98 36.73 -20.13
N TYR A 67 -3.08 37.46 -19.93
CA TYR A 67 -3.03 38.87 -19.61
C TYR A 67 -2.53 39.11 -18.20
N LEU A 68 -1.36 39.72 -18.08
CA LEU A 68 -0.74 40.07 -16.82
C LEU A 68 -1.17 41.47 -16.39
N ASN A 69 -2.09 41.57 -15.45
CA ASN A 69 -2.28 42.79 -14.66
C ASN A 69 -1.36 42.69 -13.44
N ASN A 70 -0.31 43.51 -13.44
CA ASN A 70 0.58 43.86 -12.30
C ASN A 70 0.64 42.93 -11.09
N THR A 71 0.65 41.63 -11.29
CA THR A 71 0.86 40.66 -10.24
C THR A 71 2.17 39.94 -10.48
N THR A 72 3.10 40.03 -9.55
CA THR A 72 4.32 39.25 -9.54
C THR A 72 3.93 37.77 -9.39
N ILE A 73 4.04 36.99 -10.45
CA ILE A 73 3.84 35.54 -10.36
C ILE A 73 5.19 34.98 -9.88
N GLU A 74 5.35 34.78 -8.61
CA GLU A 74 6.36 33.86 -8.10
C GLU A 74 5.90 32.43 -8.41
N LYS A 75 6.20 31.98 -9.63
CA LYS A 75 6.08 30.58 -9.95
C LYS A 75 7.35 29.90 -9.48
N GLU A 76 7.21 28.98 -8.57
CA GLU A 76 8.30 28.08 -8.17
C GLU A 76 8.80 27.34 -9.42
N ILE A 77 9.89 27.80 -10.03
CA ILE A 77 10.44 27.28 -11.29
C ILE A 77 11.34 26.07 -11.04
N CYS A 78 11.79 25.89 -9.80
CA CYS A 78 12.53 24.69 -9.44
C CYS A 78 11.59 23.53 -9.19
N PRO A 79 11.79 22.37 -9.85
CA PRO A 79 11.07 21.18 -9.46
C PRO A 79 11.35 20.90 -7.99
N LYS A 80 10.30 20.70 -7.22
CA LYS A 80 10.41 20.38 -5.81
C LYS A 80 11.30 19.15 -5.67
N VAL A 81 12.44 19.28 -4.99
CA VAL A 81 13.33 18.13 -4.75
C VAL A 81 12.56 17.10 -3.95
N PRO A 82 12.50 15.82 -4.38
CA PRO A 82 11.83 14.79 -3.61
C PRO A 82 12.44 14.67 -2.22
N GLU A 83 11.59 14.67 -1.21
CA GLU A 83 11.97 14.55 0.19
C GLU A 83 11.42 13.25 0.78
N TYR A 84 12.08 12.73 1.81
CA TYR A 84 11.53 11.63 2.58
C TYR A 84 10.23 12.06 3.25
N ARG A 85 9.24 11.19 3.28
CA ARG A 85 8.01 11.44 4.02
C ARG A 85 8.18 11.10 5.48
N TYR A 86 7.44 11.83 6.32
CA TYR A 86 7.51 11.68 7.78
C TYR A 86 6.25 11.10 8.40
N TRP A 87 5.09 11.27 7.78
CA TRP A 87 3.80 10.89 8.34
C TRP A 87 3.47 11.60 9.66
N SER A 88 3.97 12.81 9.87
CA SER A 88 3.91 13.53 11.15
C SER A 88 2.58 14.19 11.46
N LYS A 89 1.67 14.25 10.49
CA LYS A 89 0.32 14.79 10.72
C LYS A 89 -0.50 13.87 11.62
N PRO A 90 -1.48 14.40 12.37
CA PRO A 90 -2.35 13.56 13.19
C PRO A 90 -3.22 12.66 12.31
N GLN A 91 -3.72 11.58 12.88
CA GLN A 91 -4.68 10.71 12.21
C GLN A 91 -5.99 11.46 11.93
N CYS A 92 -6.53 11.27 10.73
CA CYS A 92 -7.83 11.85 10.36
C CYS A 92 -8.94 11.31 11.27
N GLN A 93 -9.96 12.14 11.51
CA GLN A 93 -11.19 11.69 12.15
C GLN A 93 -11.93 10.74 11.22
N ILE A 94 -12.28 9.57 11.74
CA ILE A 94 -12.92 8.51 10.95
C ILE A 94 -14.24 8.14 11.63
N THR A 95 -15.34 8.25 10.89
CA THR A 95 -16.67 7.78 11.32
C THR A 95 -17.10 6.52 10.57
N GLY A 96 -16.40 6.19 9.51
CA GLY A 96 -16.64 5.04 8.67
C GLY A 96 -15.73 5.05 7.45
N PHE A 97 -16.03 4.21 6.47
CA PHE A 97 -15.24 4.04 5.27
C PHE A 97 -16.10 4.20 4.02
N ALA A 98 -15.57 4.89 3.04
CA ALA A 98 -16.23 5.11 1.75
C ALA A 98 -15.52 4.32 0.64
N PRO A 99 -16.25 3.84 -0.38
CA PRO A 99 -15.64 3.18 -1.53
C PRO A 99 -14.63 4.09 -2.21
N PHE A 100 -13.49 3.53 -2.58
CA PHE A 100 -12.42 4.28 -3.23
C PHE A 100 -12.05 3.71 -4.59
N SER A 101 -11.95 2.37 -4.72
CA SER A 101 -11.61 1.70 -5.97
C SER A 101 -12.14 0.27 -6.01
N LYS A 102 -12.40 -0.23 -7.22
CA LYS A 102 -12.76 -1.62 -7.50
C LYS A 102 -12.30 -1.97 -8.90
N ASP A 103 -11.50 -3.02 -9.07
CA ASP A 103 -10.87 -3.31 -10.35
C ASP A 103 -11.67 -4.24 -11.27
N ASN A 104 -12.61 -5.02 -10.73
CA ASN A 104 -13.43 -5.98 -11.47
C ASN A 104 -12.64 -6.97 -12.35
N SER A 105 -11.42 -7.33 -11.94
CA SER A 105 -10.49 -8.11 -12.76
C SER A 105 -11.05 -9.50 -13.15
N ILE A 106 -11.77 -10.17 -12.26
CA ILE A 106 -12.37 -11.48 -12.57
C ILE A 106 -13.43 -11.35 -13.66
N ARG A 107 -14.29 -10.36 -13.57
CA ARG A 107 -15.28 -10.09 -14.64
C ARG A 107 -14.63 -9.85 -15.99
N LEU A 108 -13.60 -9.03 -16.00
CA LEU A 108 -12.86 -8.69 -17.21
C LEU A 108 -12.14 -9.90 -17.81
N SER A 109 -11.77 -10.87 -16.97
CA SER A 109 -11.13 -12.11 -17.41
C SER A 109 -12.04 -13.01 -18.28
N ALA A 110 -13.34 -12.81 -18.26
CA ALA A 110 -14.27 -13.55 -19.10
C ALA A 110 -14.08 -13.25 -20.59
N GLY A 111 -13.59 -12.06 -20.93
CA GLY A 111 -13.41 -11.61 -22.31
C GLY A 111 -12.06 -10.97 -22.61
N GLY A 112 -11.11 -11.01 -21.68
CA GLY A 112 -9.80 -10.38 -21.81
C GLY A 112 -8.68 -11.14 -21.12
N ASP A 113 -7.45 -10.77 -21.45
CA ASP A 113 -6.24 -11.37 -20.89
C ASP A 113 -5.87 -10.64 -19.61
N ILE A 114 -6.39 -11.14 -18.49
CA ILE A 114 -6.10 -10.62 -17.16
C ILE A 114 -5.31 -11.68 -16.37
N TRP A 115 -4.24 -11.26 -15.73
CA TRP A 115 -3.39 -12.14 -14.95
C TRP A 115 -4.15 -12.79 -13.78
N VAL A 116 -3.87 -14.07 -13.56
CA VAL A 116 -4.24 -14.76 -12.32
C VAL A 116 -3.36 -14.23 -11.20
N THR A 117 -3.98 -13.81 -10.11
CA THR A 117 -3.28 -13.20 -8.97
C THR A 117 -3.83 -13.70 -7.65
N ARG A 118 -3.02 -13.58 -6.61
CA ARG A 118 -3.45 -13.60 -5.21
C ARG A 118 -2.55 -12.69 -4.38
N GLU A 119 -2.92 -12.52 -3.13
CA GLU A 119 -2.22 -11.69 -2.16
C GLU A 119 -2.06 -10.23 -2.64
N PRO A 120 -3.18 -9.57 -3.06
CA PRO A 120 -3.10 -8.19 -3.51
C PRO A 120 -2.87 -7.24 -2.34
N TYR A 121 -2.29 -6.10 -2.63
CA TYR A 121 -2.25 -4.98 -1.68
C TYR A 121 -2.18 -3.64 -2.41
N VAL A 122 -2.31 -2.57 -1.64
CA VAL A 122 -2.25 -1.19 -2.13
C VAL A 122 -1.20 -0.44 -1.35
N SER A 123 -0.43 0.37 -2.05
CA SER A 123 0.49 1.34 -1.45
C SER A 123 0.55 2.59 -2.32
N CYS A 124 0.75 3.75 -1.68
CA CYS A 124 0.72 5.02 -2.37
C CYS A 124 2.09 5.69 -2.36
N SER A 125 2.48 6.26 -3.50
CA SER A 125 3.52 7.27 -3.58
C SER A 125 2.94 8.60 -3.07
N PRO A 126 3.75 9.67 -2.91
CA PRO A 126 3.21 10.99 -2.60
C PRO A 126 2.17 11.50 -3.61
N ASP A 127 2.20 11.03 -4.85
CA ASP A 127 1.37 11.53 -5.94
C ASP A 127 0.13 10.68 -6.21
N LYS A 128 0.25 9.35 -6.17
CA LYS A 128 -0.86 8.44 -6.50
C LYS A 128 -0.72 7.08 -5.83
N CYS A 129 -1.82 6.35 -5.81
CA CYS A 129 -1.88 5.00 -5.27
C CYS A 129 -1.71 3.94 -6.36
N TYR A 130 -1.11 2.83 -5.97
CA TYR A 130 -0.86 1.68 -6.84
C TYR A 130 -1.41 0.41 -6.21
N GLN A 131 -1.92 -0.47 -7.04
CA GLN A 131 -2.26 -1.82 -6.64
C GLN A 131 -1.16 -2.80 -7.03
N PHE A 132 -0.92 -3.73 -6.14
CA PHE A 132 0.07 -4.79 -6.27
C PHE A 132 -0.63 -6.14 -6.12
N ALA A 133 -0.12 -7.15 -6.77
CA ALA A 133 -0.52 -8.54 -6.50
C ALA A 133 0.58 -9.49 -6.96
N LEU A 134 0.53 -10.71 -6.45
CA LEU A 134 1.43 -11.78 -6.89
C LEU A 134 0.77 -12.57 -8.00
N GLY A 135 1.30 -12.44 -9.22
CA GLY A 135 0.86 -13.18 -10.39
C GLY A 135 1.23 -14.66 -10.29
N GLN A 136 0.61 -15.47 -11.13
CA GLN A 136 0.88 -16.92 -11.24
C GLN A 136 1.53 -17.29 -12.57
N GLY A 137 1.98 -16.29 -13.35
CA GLY A 137 2.62 -16.52 -14.65
C GLY A 137 1.65 -16.91 -15.77
N THR A 138 0.36 -16.72 -15.58
CA THR A 138 -0.67 -17.04 -16.57
C THR A 138 -1.85 -16.09 -16.48
N THR A 139 -2.60 -15.98 -17.57
CA THR A 139 -3.92 -15.33 -17.56
C THR A 139 -5.01 -16.33 -17.18
N LEU A 140 -6.13 -15.80 -16.66
CA LEU A 140 -7.22 -16.66 -16.17
C LEU A 140 -7.89 -17.44 -17.31
N ASN A 141 -8.01 -16.85 -18.50
CA ASN A 141 -8.62 -17.46 -19.68
C ASN A 141 -7.68 -18.44 -20.42
N ASN A 142 -6.53 -18.74 -19.86
CA ASN A 142 -5.54 -19.66 -20.41
C ASN A 142 -5.63 -21.03 -19.70
N LYS A 143 -5.34 -22.12 -20.42
CA LYS A 143 -5.30 -23.48 -19.85
C LYS A 143 -4.31 -23.64 -18.69
N HIS A 144 -3.26 -22.82 -18.65
CA HIS A 144 -2.27 -22.82 -17.56
C HIS A 144 -2.81 -22.20 -16.26
N SER A 145 -4.02 -21.66 -16.24
CA SER A 145 -4.70 -21.22 -15.02
C SER A 145 -5.08 -22.37 -14.11
N ASN A 146 -5.13 -23.59 -14.63
CA ASN A 146 -5.38 -24.81 -13.84
C ASN A 146 -4.30 -24.98 -12.77
N GLY A 147 -4.75 -25.16 -11.53
CA GLY A 147 -3.85 -25.39 -10.40
C GLY A 147 -3.24 -24.14 -9.78
N THR A 148 -3.71 -22.96 -10.12
CA THR A 148 -3.18 -21.69 -9.56
C THR A 148 -3.56 -21.44 -8.09
N ILE A 149 -4.13 -22.45 -7.43
CA ILE A 149 -4.32 -22.45 -5.98
C ILE A 149 -2.98 -22.55 -5.21
N HIS A 150 -1.93 -23.03 -5.83
CA HIS A 150 -0.64 -23.21 -5.18
C HIS A 150 -0.01 -21.86 -4.84
N ASP A 151 0.46 -21.71 -3.60
CA ASP A 151 0.99 -20.46 -3.07
C ASP A 151 2.36 -20.12 -3.63
N ARG A 152 3.20 -21.12 -3.84
CA ARG A 152 4.61 -20.94 -4.25
C ARG A 152 4.94 -21.75 -5.47
N ILE A 153 5.33 -21.05 -6.51
CA ILE A 153 5.89 -21.59 -7.75
C ILE A 153 7.02 -20.66 -8.22
N PRO A 154 8.00 -21.18 -8.96
CA PRO A 154 9.20 -20.39 -9.30
C PRO A 154 8.94 -19.17 -10.19
N HIS A 155 7.83 -19.13 -10.90
CA HIS A 155 7.53 -18.06 -11.87
C HIS A 155 6.45 -17.08 -11.41
N ARG A 156 6.12 -17.06 -10.11
CA ARG A 156 5.30 -15.96 -9.58
C ARG A 156 6.07 -14.65 -9.64
N THR A 157 5.39 -13.58 -9.96
CA THR A 157 5.97 -12.24 -10.04
C THR A 157 5.10 -11.22 -9.32
N LEU A 158 5.73 -10.20 -8.78
CA LEU A 158 5.03 -9.05 -8.22
C LEU A 158 4.59 -8.14 -9.36
N LEU A 159 3.29 -7.99 -9.52
CA LEU A 159 2.66 -7.09 -10.47
C LEU A 159 2.37 -5.75 -9.80
N MET A 160 2.54 -4.66 -10.55
CA MET A 160 2.29 -3.30 -10.08
C MET A 160 1.56 -2.53 -11.16
N ASN A 161 0.44 -1.91 -10.80
CA ASN A 161 -0.31 -1.04 -11.69
C ASN A 161 -0.89 0.14 -10.92
N GLU A 162 -1.33 1.17 -11.63
CA GLU A 162 -2.09 2.24 -10.96
C GLU A 162 -3.38 1.68 -10.38
N LEU A 163 -3.80 2.23 -9.24
CA LEU A 163 -5.00 1.76 -8.54
C LEU A 163 -6.24 1.86 -9.46
N GLY A 164 -6.98 0.75 -9.52
CA GLY A 164 -8.17 0.63 -10.36
C GLY A 164 -7.91 0.10 -11.77
N VAL A 165 -6.65 -0.02 -12.18
CA VAL A 165 -6.29 -0.62 -13.47
C VAL A 165 -6.05 -2.11 -13.30
N PRO A 166 -6.83 -2.98 -13.96
CA PRO A 166 -6.66 -4.43 -13.85
C PRO A 166 -5.28 -4.87 -14.34
N PHE A 167 -4.81 -6.02 -13.87
CA PHE A 167 -3.52 -6.59 -14.28
C PHE A 167 -3.63 -7.25 -15.66
N HIS A 168 -3.57 -6.44 -16.71
CA HIS A 168 -3.55 -6.87 -18.11
C HIS A 168 -2.13 -7.27 -18.57
N LEU A 169 -1.98 -7.70 -19.82
CA LEU A 169 -0.69 -8.17 -20.37
C LEU A 169 0.40 -7.09 -20.37
N GLY A 170 0.05 -5.82 -20.42
CA GLY A 170 0.97 -4.69 -20.35
C GLY A 170 1.36 -4.28 -18.93
N THR A 171 0.93 -4.98 -17.91
CA THR A 171 1.23 -4.67 -16.52
C THR A 171 2.72 -4.88 -16.22
N ARG A 172 3.30 -3.95 -15.46
CA ARG A 172 4.69 -4.06 -15.01
C ARG A 172 4.87 -5.21 -14.04
N GLN A 173 5.84 -6.06 -14.32
CA GLN A 173 6.33 -7.09 -13.42
C GLN A 173 7.60 -6.57 -12.74
N VAL A 174 7.53 -6.36 -11.43
CA VAL A 174 8.60 -5.71 -10.66
C VAL A 174 9.75 -6.67 -10.37
N CYS A 175 9.41 -7.88 -9.94
CA CYS A 175 10.38 -8.88 -9.51
C CYS A 175 9.74 -10.27 -9.49
N ILE A 176 10.60 -11.30 -9.41
CA ILE A 176 10.16 -12.67 -9.13
C ILE A 176 9.92 -12.79 -7.62
N ALA A 177 8.71 -13.15 -7.23
CA ALA A 177 8.32 -13.28 -5.83
C ALA A 177 7.06 -14.11 -5.66
N TRP A 178 7.00 -14.90 -4.61
CA TRP A 178 5.78 -15.51 -4.10
C TRP A 178 5.38 -14.94 -2.72
N SER A 179 6.17 -14.03 -2.17
CA SER A 179 5.83 -13.20 -1.00
C SER A 179 6.48 -11.82 -1.17
N SER A 180 5.77 -10.76 -0.81
CA SER A 180 6.27 -9.41 -1.07
C SER A 180 5.75 -8.36 -0.11
N SER A 181 6.41 -7.22 -0.13
CA SER A 181 5.99 -5.96 0.49
C SER A 181 6.55 -4.81 -0.34
N SER A 182 5.85 -3.70 -0.37
CA SER A 182 6.31 -2.51 -1.09
C SER A 182 5.92 -1.26 -0.34
N CYS A 183 6.75 -0.22 -0.44
CA CYS A 183 6.45 1.10 0.10
C CYS A 183 7.27 2.17 -0.62
N HIS A 184 6.80 3.40 -0.56
CA HIS A 184 7.48 4.57 -1.12
C HIS A 184 7.97 5.45 0.02
N ASP A 185 9.24 5.80 0.03
CA ASP A 185 9.85 6.59 1.11
C ASP A 185 9.71 8.12 0.94
N GLY A 186 9.11 8.55 -0.16
CA GLY A 186 9.01 9.94 -0.60
C GLY A 186 9.89 10.24 -1.81
N LYS A 187 10.96 9.48 -2.00
CA LYS A 187 11.89 9.63 -3.13
C LYS A 187 11.74 8.51 -4.16
N ALA A 188 11.61 7.26 -3.72
CA ALA A 188 11.53 6.11 -4.60
C ALA A 188 10.78 4.93 -3.95
N TRP A 189 10.43 3.95 -4.77
CA TRP A 189 9.84 2.70 -4.32
C TRP A 189 10.89 1.75 -3.77
N LEU A 190 10.56 1.14 -2.63
CA LEU A 190 11.21 -0.05 -2.11
C LEU A 190 10.29 -1.25 -2.35
N HIS A 191 10.82 -2.31 -2.93
CA HIS A 191 10.14 -3.60 -3.07
C HIS A 191 10.95 -4.68 -2.37
N VAL A 192 10.28 -5.45 -1.52
CA VAL A 192 10.82 -6.64 -0.88
C VAL A 192 10.24 -7.86 -1.59
N CYS A 193 11.08 -8.64 -2.23
CA CYS A 193 10.68 -9.75 -3.08
C CYS A 193 11.30 -11.05 -2.58
N VAL A 194 10.46 -11.98 -2.13
CA VAL A 194 10.91 -13.28 -1.61
C VAL A 194 10.58 -14.37 -2.60
N THR A 195 11.58 -15.15 -2.98
CA THR A 195 11.45 -16.30 -3.86
C THR A 195 12.53 -17.33 -3.57
N GLY A 196 12.42 -18.48 -4.19
CA GLY A 196 13.35 -19.59 -4.05
C GLY A 196 12.67 -20.83 -3.48
N ASP A 197 13.47 -21.81 -3.10
CA ASP A 197 12.98 -23.04 -2.48
C ASP A 197 12.51 -22.77 -1.05
N ASP A 198 11.55 -23.56 -0.58
CA ASP A 198 10.95 -23.39 0.75
C ASP A 198 12.00 -23.40 1.88
N GLY A 199 13.01 -24.23 1.76
CA GLY A 199 14.10 -24.32 2.75
C GLY A 199 15.26 -23.36 2.50
N ASN A 200 15.28 -22.64 1.39
CA ASN A 200 16.40 -21.79 1.01
C ASN A 200 15.94 -20.59 0.18
N ALA A 201 14.98 -19.86 0.68
CA ALA A 201 14.47 -18.66 0.02
C ALA A 201 15.40 -17.46 0.22
N THR A 202 15.32 -16.51 -0.68
CA THR A 202 16.03 -15.24 -0.61
C THR A 202 15.05 -14.09 -0.73
N ALA A 203 15.18 -13.09 0.14
CA ALA A 203 14.51 -11.81 0.04
C ALA A 203 15.43 -10.81 -0.64
N SER A 204 14.99 -10.23 -1.73
CA SER A 204 15.71 -9.20 -2.47
C SER A 204 15.09 -7.83 -2.16
N PHE A 205 15.94 -6.82 -1.96
CA PHE A 205 15.55 -5.45 -1.70
C PHE A 205 15.84 -4.60 -2.93
N ILE A 206 14.79 -4.21 -3.63
CA ILE A 206 14.86 -3.42 -4.85
C ILE A 206 14.45 -2.00 -4.51
N TYR A 207 15.35 -1.06 -4.74
CA TYR A 207 15.12 0.36 -4.49
C TYR A 207 15.39 1.16 -5.75
N ASN A 208 14.46 2.03 -6.10
CA ASN A 208 14.52 2.84 -7.32
C ASN A 208 14.82 1.99 -8.58
N GLY A 209 14.20 0.82 -8.65
CA GLY A 209 14.33 -0.11 -9.77
C GLY A 209 15.60 -0.96 -9.78
N MET A 210 16.47 -0.87 -8.77
CA MET A 210 17.75 -1.57 -8.71
C MET A 210 17.84 -2.47 -7.49
N LEU A 211 18.43 -3.64 -7.67
CA LEU A 211 18.75 -4.55 -6.57
C LEU A 211 19.87 -3.94 -5.72
N VAL A 212 19.60 -3.67 -4.45
CA VAL A 212 20.55 -3.03 -3.53
C VAL A 212 21.08 -4.02 -2.51
N ASP A 213 20.22 -4.88 -1.96
CA ASP A 213 20.61 -5.80 -0.89
C ASP A 213 19.76 -7.07 -0.95
N SER A 214 20.16 -8.07 -0.21
CA SER A 214 19.41 -9.31 -0.05
C SER A 214 19.67 -9.94 1.31
N VAL A 215 18.71 -10.74 1.79
CA VAL A 215 18.88 -11.60 2.95
C VAL A 215 18.43 -13.01 2.61
N SER A 216 19.15 -14.00 3.11
CA SER A 216 18.81 -15.40 2.94
C SER A 216 17.93 -15.88 4.09
N SER A 217 17.18 -16.95 3.85
CA SER A 217 16.42 -17.67 4.88
C SER A 217 17.30 -17.96 6.10
N TRP A 218 16.80 -17.65 7.29
CA TRP A 218 17.53 -17.84 8.55
C TRP A 218 17.06 -19.03 9.39
N SER A 219 15.91 -19.61 9.07
CA SER A 219 15.37 -20.79 9.74
C SER A 219 14.99 -21.92 8.78
N GLN A 220 15.29 -21.78 7.51
CA GLN A 220 15.08 -22.77 6.44
C GLN A 220 13.64 -23.31 6.37
N ASN A 221 12.67 -22.44 6.62
CA ASN A 221 11.26 -22.84 6.61
C ASN A 221 10.36 -21.72 6.10
N ILE A 222 10.45 -21.44 4.82
CA ILE A 222 9.63 -20.51 4.06
C ILE A 222 9.73 -19.09 4.61
N LEU A 223 10.85 -18.43 4.32
CA LEU A 223 10.99 -16.98 4.57
C LEU A 223 9.88 -16.25 3.85
N ARG A 224 9.15 -15.38 4.56
CA ARG A 224 7.95 -14.70 4.07
C ARG A 224 7.77 -13.35 4.71
N THR A 225 6.97 -12.50 4.12
CA THR A 225 6.79 -11.12 4.56
C THR A 225 5.31 -10.70 4.60
N GLN A 226 5.03 -9.44 4.53
CA GLN A 226 3.77 -8.83 4.94
C GLN A 226 2.60 -9.06 3.99
N GLU A 227 2.82 -9.20 2.70
CA GLU A 227 1.76 -9.18 1.70
C GLU A 227 0.92 -7.89 1.77
N SER A 228 1.55 -6.80 2.17
CA SER A 228 0.98 -5.46 2.25
C SER A 228 2.09 -4.41 2.30
N GLU A 229 1.70 -3.15 2.40
CA GLU A 229 2.64 -2.04 2.42
C GLU A 229 3.60 -2.11 3.62
N CYS A 230 4.88 -1.89 3.39
CA CYS A 230 5.84 -1.52 4.42
C CYS A 230 5.65 -0.04 4.78
N VAL A 231 6.33 0.44 5.80
CA VAL A 231 6.21 1.83 6.26
C VAL A 231 7.58 2.48 6.32
N CYS A 232 7.69 3.67 5.75
CA CYS A 232 8.90 4.46 5.75
C CYS A 232 8.68 5.77 6.49
N ILE A 233 9.58 6.10 7.44
CA ILE A 233 9.60 7.38 8.15
C ILE A 233 11.00 7.96 8.01
N ASN A 234 11.10 9.16 7.45
CA ASN A 234 12.38 9.86 7.23
C ASN A 234 13.43 8.99 6.52
N GLY A 235 13.02 8.25 5.51
CA GLY A 235 13.89 7.43 4.68
C GLY A 235 14.19 6.04 5.24
N THR A 236 13.88 5.75 6.48
CA THR A 236 14.02 4.42 7.06
C THR A 236 12.72 3.66 6.93
N CYS A 237 12.76 2.55 6.21
CA CYS A 237 11.60 1.67 5.98
C CYS A 237 11.69 0.44 6.89
N THR A 238 10.54 -0.01 7.39
CA THR A 238 10.45 -1.21 8.21
C THR A 238 9.64 -2.27 7.50
N VAL A 239 10.12 -3.50 7.55
CA VAL A 239 9.37 -4.67 7.08
C VAL A 239 9.46 -5.79 8.11
N VAL A 240 8.35 -6.48 8.32
CA VAL A 240 8.28 -7.64 9.21
C VAL A 240 8.38 -8.90 8.38
N MET A 241 9.33 -9.77 8.73
CA MET A 241 9.54 -11.03 8.05
C MET A 241 9.53 -12.18 9.04
N THR A 242 9.01 -13.31 8.62
CA THR A 242 8.93 -14.54 9.42
C THR A 242 9.54 -15.71 8.66
N ASP A 243 10.30 -16.51 9.35
CA ASP A 243 10.85 -17.77 8.86
C ASP A 243 10.69 -18.82 9.95
N GLY A 244 10.01 -19.90 9.66
CA GLY A 244 9.70 -20.93 10.63
C GLY A 244 8.31 -21.51 10.47
N SER A 245 7.84 -22.25 11.45
CA SER A 245 6.55 -22.94 11.39
C SER A 245 5.38 -21.99 11.14
N ALA A 246 4.44 -22.42 10.33
CA ALA A 246 3.16 -21.73 10.12
C ALA A 246 2.13 -22.02 11.24
N SER A 247 2.40 -22.96 12.11
CA SER A 247 1.50 -23.40 13.20
C SER A 247 2.24 -23.71 14.49
N GLY A 248 3.37 -23.11 14.70
CA GLY A 248 4.23 -23.31 15.85
C GLY A 248 5.26 -22.19 15.97
N ARG A 249 6.36 -22.47 16.65
CA ARG A 249 7.43 -21.47 16.80
C ARG A 249 8.00 -21.06 15.46
N ALA A 250 8.17 -19.77 15.28
CA ALA A 250 8.79 -19.17 14.12
C ALA A 250 9.75 -18.06 14.54
N ASP A 251 10.72 -17.77 13.70
CA ASP A 251 11.71 -16.72 13.91
C ASP A 251 11.27 -15.48 13.12
N THR A 252 10.66 -14.55 13.81
CA THR A 252 10.20 -13.27 13.24
C THR A 252 11.24 -12.19 13.52
N ARG A 253 11.58 -11.44 12.48
CA ARG A 253 12.52 -10.33 12.54
C ARG A 253 11.93 -9.10 11.91
N ILE A 254 12.29 -7.94 12.44
CA ILE A 254 11.94 -6.64 11.89
C ILE A 254 13.20 -6.05 11.24
N LEU A 255 13.12 -5.81 9.94
CA LEU A 255 14.22 -5.27 9.16
C LEU A 255 14.02 -3.78 8.97
N PHE A 256 15.09 -3.01 9.23
CA PHE A 256 15.16 -1.58 8.97
C PHE A 256 16.02 -1.35 7.73
N ILE A 257 15.46 -0.66 6.77
CA ILE A 257 16.00 -0.56 5.41
C ILE A 257 16.07 0.91 5.02
N LYS A 258 17.22 1.36 4.56
CA LYS A 258 17.40 2.71 4.04
C LYS A 258 17.92 2.65 2.60
N GLU A 259 17.18 3.24 1.69
CA GLU A 259 17.50 3.25 0.25
C GLU A 259 17.83 1.83 -0.28
N GLY A 260 17.05 0.84 0.17
CA GLY A 260 17.21 -0.55 -0.23
C GLY A 260 18.23 -1.35 0.56
N LYS A 261 19.06 -0.73 1.39
CA LYS A 261 20.05 -1.42 2.21
C LYS A 261 19.51 -1.74 3.59
N VAL A 262 19.67 -2.98 4.04
CA VAL A 262 19.33 -3.40 5.41
C VAL A 262 20.36 -2.79 6.36
N ILE A 263 19.93 -1.87 7.21
CA ILE A 263 20.80 -1.17 8.15
C ILE A 263 20.74 -1.72 9.56
N HIS A 264 19.64 -2.40 9.92
CA HIS A 264 19.46 -3.03 11.21
C HIS A 264 18.44 -4.14 11.14
N ILE A 265 18.59 -5.16 11.97
CA ILE A 265 17.63 -6.25 12.13
C ILE A 265 17.38 -6.43 13.63
N SER A 266 16.13 -6.29 14.06
CA SER A 266 15.70 -6.53 15.42
C SER A 266 14.90 -7.82 15.51
N PRO A 267 15.13 -8.68 16.53
CA PRO A 267 14.25 -9.81 16.75
C PRO A 267 12.89 -9.36 17.28
N LEU A 268 11.87 -10.18 17.06
CA LEU A 268 10.60 -10.00 17.73
C LEU A 268 10.80 -10.11 19.24
N SER A 269 10.21 -9.19 19.99
CA SER A 269 10.13 -9.22 21.45
C SER A 269 8.75 -8.79 21.92
N GLY A 270 8.44 -9.03 23.19
CA GLY A 270 7.12 -8.80 23.75
C GLY A 270 6.31 -10.10 23.85
N SER A 271 5.00 -9.98 23.94
CA SER A 271 4.13 -11.12 24.27
C SER A 271 3.55 -11.85 23.06
N ALA A 272 3.69 -11.34 21.84
CA ALA A 272 3.24 -12.06 20.65
C ALA A 272 3.99 -13.39 20.49
N GLN A 273 3.28 -14.44 20.18
CA GLN A 273 3.85 -15.79 20.12
C GLN A 273 4.02 -16.30 18.69
N HIS A 274 3.25 -15.76 17.75
CA HIS A 274 3.36 -16.08 16.34
C HIS A 274 2.96 -14.88 15.50
N ILE A 275 3.71 -14.57 14.46
CA ILE A 275 3.51 -13.42 13.58
C ILE A 275 3.54 -13.86 12.13
N GLU A 276 2.46 -13.54 11.42
CA GLU A 276 2.33 -13.69 9.98
C GLU A 276 1.71 -12.44 9.37
N GLU A 277 2.11 -12.12 8.16
CA GLU A 277 1.39 -11.21 7.26
C GLU A 277 0.91 -9.92 7.92
N CYS A 278 1.84 -9.16 8.49
CA CYS A 278 1.54 -7.92 9.20
C CYS A 278 0.97 -6.84 8.29
N SER A 279 -0.04 -6.13 8.79
CA SER A 279 -0.58 -4.90 8.21
C SER A 279 -0.07 -3.73 9.04
N CYS A 280 0.85 -2.97 8.48
CA CYS A 280 1.58 -1.91 9.19
C CYS A 280 1.09 -0.52 8.77
N TYR A 281 1.16 0.40 9.71
CA TYR A 281 0.81 1.79 9.45
C TYR A 281 1.73 2.73 10.24
N PRO A 282 1.96 3.94 9.72
CA PRO A 282 2.76 4.92 10.44
C PRO A 282 1.98 5.41 11.68
N ARG A 283 2.63 5.36 12.80
CA ARG A 283 2.15 5.87 14.09
C ARG A 283 3.23 6.82 14.61
N TYR A 284 3.41 7.91 13.86
CA TYR A 284 4.53 8.84 14.08
C TYR A 284 4.74 9.18 15.57
N PRO A 285 5.98 9.13 16.07
CA PRO A 285 7.25 8.95 15.33
C PRO A 285 7.60 7.50 15.01
N ASP A 286 6.76 6.54 15.37
CA ASP A 286 7.01 5.11 15.29
C ASP A 286 6.10 4.41 14.26
N VAL A 287 6.24 3.11 14.15
CA VAL A 287 5.43 2.27 13.28
C VAL A 287 4.71 1.22 14.11
N ARG A 288 3.47 0.96 13.77
CA ARG A 288 2.63 -0.06 14.42
C ARG A 288 2.10 -1.04 13.39
N CYS A 289 2.08 -2.31 13.72
CA CYS A 289 1.54 -3.35 12.88
C CYS A 289 0.48 -4.15 13.63
N VAL A 290 -0.54 -4.60 12.90
CA VAL A 290 -1.49 -5.62 13.37
C VAL A 290 -1.36 -6.81 12.43
N CYS A 291 -1.17 -8.00 13.00
CA CYS A 291 -0.72 -9.16 12.25
C CYS A 291 -1.72 -10.33 12.37
N ARG A 292 -1.28 -11.50 11.99
CA ARG A 292 -2.00 -12.77 12.08
C ARG A 292 -1.22 -13.68 13.00
N ASP A 293 -1.89 -14.24 14.04
CA ASP A 293 -1.38 -15.34 14.82
C ASP A 293 -1.90 -16.64 14.21
N ASN A 294 -1.10 -17.30 13.44
CA ASN A 294 -1.51 -18.52 12.74
C ASN A 294 -1.30 -19.77 13.58
N TRP A 295 -1.20 -19.64 14.88
CA TRP A 295 -0.88 -20.74 15.80
C TRP A 295 -1.91 -20.87 16.95
N LYS A 296 -1.99 -19.87 17.83
CA LYS A 296 -2.71 -19.98 19.10
C LYS A 296 -3.87 -19.02 19.27
N GLY A 297 -3.96 -17.95 18.48
CA GLY A 297 -4.91 -16.90 18.75
C GLY A 297 -5.76 -16.51 17.55
N SER A 298 -7.05 -16.26 17.81
CA SER A 298 -7.93 -15.56 16.90
C SER A 298 -7.96 -14.04 17.17
N ASN A 299 -7.39 -13.58 18.27
CA ASN A 299 -7.06 -12.18 18.49
C ASN A 299 -5.76 -11.84 17.75
N ARG A 300 -5.73 -10.69 17.12
CA ARG A 300 -4.59 -10.30 16.29
C ARG A 300 -3.43 -9.75 17.11
N PRO A 301 -2.19 -10.22 16.86
CA PRO A 301 -1.00 -9.63 17.47
C PRO A 301 -0.77 -8.20 16.99
N VAL A 302 -0.15 -7.40 17.84
CA VAL A 302 0.31 -6.03 17.58
C VAL A 302 1.82 -5.97 17.73
N ILE A 303 2.49 -5.32 16.81
CA ILE A 303 3.93 -5.00 16.92
C ILE A 303 4.09 -3.48 16.98
N ASP A 304 4.81 -3.01 17.99
CA ASP A 304 5.25 -1.63 18.12
C ASP A 304 6.75 -1.56 17.79
N ILE A 305 7.07 -0.75 16.78
CA ILE A 305 8.42 -0.60 16.26
C ILE A 305 8.91 0.81 16.57
N ASN A 306 9.92 0.94 17.42
CA ASN A 306 10.55 2.21 17.71
C ASN A 306 11.57 2.55 16.64
N MET A 307 11.35 3.66 15.92
CA MET A 307 12.19 4.08 14.81
C MET A 307 13.49 4.74 15.24
N ALA A 308 13.60 5.19 16.50
CA ALA A 308 14.79 5.89 17.00
C ALA A 308 15.86 4.91 17.49
N ASP A 309 15.47 3.86 18.23
CA ASP A 309 16.39 2.91 18.86
C ASP A 309 16.26 1.48 18.34
N TYR A 310 15.34 1.23 17.38
CA TYR A 310 15.06 -0.07 16.78
C TYR A 310 14.51 -1.13 17.76
N SER A 311 14.04 -0.71 18.93
CA SER A 311 13.44 -1.61 19.89
C SER A 311 12.05 -2.05 19.44
N ILE A 312 11.67 -3.28 19.77
CA ILE A 312 10.42 -3.91 19.38
C ILE A 312 9.67 -4.31 20.64
N ASP A 313 8.39 -4.02 20.68
CA ASP A 313 7.45 -4.59 21.65
C ASP A 313 6.27 -5.22 20.89
N SER A 314 5.63 -6.18 21.49
CA SER A 314 4.46 -6.82 20.93
C SER A 314 3.44 -7.16 21.98
N SER A 315 2.20 -7.24 21.55
CA SER A 315 1.02 -7.49 22.37
C SER A 315 -0.09 -8.05 21.48
N TYR A 316 -1.31 -8.03 21.96
CA TYR A 316 -2.49 -8.40 21.19
C TYR A 316 -3.53 -7.28 21.25
N VAL A 317 -4.40 -7.20 20.24
CA VAL A 317 -5.56 -6.30 20.27
C VAL A 317 -6.44 -6.68 21.43
N CYS A 318 -6.82 -5.69 22.25
CA CYS A 318 -7.58 -5.90 23.47
C CYS A 318 -9.03 -6.32 23.24
N SER A 319 -9.61 -5.88 22.13
CA SER A 319 -11.02 -6.14 21.79
C SER A 319 -11.39 -7.60 21.88
N GLY A 320 -12.47 -7.90 22.61
CA GLY A 320 -13.07 -9.22 22.67
C GLY A 320 -13.84 -9.61 21.41
N LEU A 321 -14.11 -8.64 20.53
CA LEU A 321 -14.51 -8.88 19.16
C LEU A 321 -13.24 -9.08 18.34
N VAL A 322 -12.85 -10.33 18.16
CA VAL A 322 -11.57 -10.69 17.54
C VAL A 322 -11.62 -10.61 16.03
N GLY A 323 -10.47 -10.37 15.39
CA GLY A 323 -10.39 -10.04 13.98
C GLY A 323 -10.06 -11.18 13.04
N ASP A 324 -9.65 -12.33 13.55
CA ASP A 324 -9.20 -13.44 12.71
C ASP A 324 -10.34 -14.37 12.28
N THR A 325 -10.04 -15.25 11.33
CA THR A 325 -10.95 -16.27 10.83
C THR A 325 -10.15 -17.56 10.63
N PRO A 326 -10.53 -18.69 11.22
CA PRO A 326 -11.72 -18.89 12.07
C PRO A 326 -11.59 -18.26 13.47
N ARG A 327 -12.73 -18.06 14.09
CA ARG A 327 -12.84 -17.53 15.46
C ARG A 327 -14.07 -18.09 16.16
N ASN A 328 -14.13 -17.96 17.45
CA ASN A 328 -15.35 -18.26 18.22
C ASN A 328 -16.43 -17.18 17.99
N ASP A 329 -17.67 -17.51 18.32
CA ASP A 329 -18.74 -16.51 18.35
C ASP A 329 -18.38 -15.33 19.25
N ASP A 330 -18.88 -14.15 18.94
CA ASP A 330 -18.61 -12.94 19.70
C ASP A 330 -19.04 -13.05 21.18
N SER A 331 -20.06 -13.86 21.48
CA SER A 331 -20.50 -14.12 22.85
C SER A 331 -19.47 -14.91 23.66
N SER A 332 -18.68 -15.76 23.03
CA SER A 332 -17.71 -16.65 23.69
C SER A 332 -16.25 -16.27 23.43
N SER A 333 -15.99 -15.40 22.46
CA SER A 333 -14.62 -14.94 22.16
C SER A 333 -14.08 -14.02 23.24
N SER A 334 -12.77 -14.03 23.42
CA SER A 334 -12.09 -13.19 24.41
C SER A 334 -10.73 -12.69 23.93
N SER A 335 -10.24 -11.63 24.55
CA SER A 335 -8.86 -11.16 24.41
C SER A 335 -8.44 -10.39 25.68
N ASN A 336 -7.14 -10.40 25.98
CA ASN A 336 -6.62 -9.79 27.19
C ASN A 336 -5.50 -8.77 26.95
N CYS A 337 -5.29 -8.33 25.75
CA CYS A 337 -4.24 -7.38 25.34
C CYS A 337 -2.80 -7.93 25.34
N ARG A 338 -2.53 -9.10 25.90
CA ARG A 338 -1.15 -9.59 26.07
C ARG A 338 -0.87 -10.96 25.49
N ASP A 339 -1.84 -11.85 25.56
CA ASP A 339 -1.63 -13.25 25.21
C ASP A 339 -2.57 -13.68 24.07
N PRO A 340 -2.17 -14.68 23.27
CA PRO A 340 -3.12 -15.31 22.37
C PRO A 340 -4.28 -15.90 23.17
N ASN A 341 -5.48 -15.81 22.63
CA ASN A 341 -6.69 -16.25 23.35
C ASN A 341 -6.87 -17.78 23.40
N ASN A 342 -6.06 -18.53 22.68
CA ASN A 342 -6.18 -19.98 22.53
C ASN A 342 -7.55 -20.44 21.98
N GLU A 343 -8.20 -19.58 21.24
CA GLU A 343 -9.54 -19.80 20.68
C GLU A 343 -9.43 -19.84 19.15
N ARG A 344 -9.37 -21.03 18.56
CA ARG A 344 -9.27 -21.18 17.12
C ARG A 344 -8.13 -20.34 16.50
N GLY A 345 -8.25 -19.86 15.26
CA GLY A 345 -7.25 -19.01 14.62
C GLY A 345 -6.17 -19.73 13.81
N ASN A 346 -6.24 -21.06 13.72
CA ASN A 346 -5.33 -21.89 12.92
C ASN A 346 -6.12 -22.71 11.88
N PRO A 347 -5.90 -22.48 10.55
CA PRO A 347 -5.18 -21.35 10.01
C PRO A 347 -5.97 -20.04 10.17
N GLY A 348 -5.28 -18.92 10.17
CA GLY A 348 -5.89 -17.60 10.19
C GLY A 348 -6.09 -17.00 8.79
N VAL A 349 -6.32 -15.70 8.77
CA VAL A 349 -6.36 -14.89 7.55
C VAL A 349 -5.66 -13.55 7.80
N LYS A 350 -4.99 -13.02 6.79
CA LYS A 350 -4.44 -11.66 6.86
C LYS A 350 -5.57 -10.66 7.05
N GLY A 351 -5.41 -9.75 7.98
CA GLY A 351 -6.35 -8.68 8.26
C GLY A 351 -5.67 -7.46 8.86
N TRP A 352 -6.48 -6.48 9.22
CA TRP A 352 -6.01 -5.20 9.72
C TRP A 352 -6.86 -4.70 10.90
N ALA A 353 -6.26 -3.86 11.69
CA ALA A 353 -6.89 -3.00 12.67
C ALA A 353 -6.00 -1.79 12.91
N PHE A 354 -6.53 -0.73 13.46
CA PHE A 354 -5.72 0.41 13.91
C PHE A 354 -6.35 1.08 15.12
N ASP A 355 -5.52 1.69 15.92
CA ASP A 355 -5.95 2.40 17.11
C ASP A 355 -6.54 3.77 16.79
N ASN A 356 -7.52 4.16 17.57
CA ASN A 356 -8.14 5.47 17.56
C ASN A 356 -8.36 5.92 19.01
N GLY A 357 -7.31 6.46 19.62
CA GLY A 357 -7.32 6.71 21.05
C GLY A 357 -7.46 5.41 21.83
N ASN A 358 -8.51 5.28 22.65
CA ASN A 358 -8.82 4.06 23.39
C ASN A 358 -9.59 3.02 22.56
N ASP A 359 -10.12 3.41 21.42
CA ASP A 359 -10.92 2.56 20.55
C ASP A 359 -10.06 1.86 19.52
N VAL A 360 -10.60 0.81 18.90
CA VAL A 360 -10.01 0.14 17.76
C VAL A 360 -10.99 0.17 16.58
N TRP A 361 -10.48 0.52 15.40
CA TRP A 361 -11.13 0.24 14.13
C TRP A 361 -10.61 -1.06 13.59
N MET A 362 -11.48 -1.92 13.12
CA MET A 362 -11.10 -3.21 12.57
C MET A 362 -12.02 -3.66 11.45
N GLY A 363 -11.44 -4.45 10.55
CA GLY A 363 -12.17 -5.22 9.55
C GLY A 363 -11.98 -6.71 9.81
N ARG A 364 -12.99 -7.50 9.46
CA ARG A 364 -12.95 -8.95 9.55
C ARG A 364 -13.98 -9.60 8.63
N THR A 365 -13.85 -10.89 8.39
CA THR A 365 -14.90 -11.65 7.73
C THR A 365 -16.19 -11.64 8.56
N ILE A 366 -17.35 -11.62 7.92
CA ILE A 366 -18.63 -11.78 8.60
C ILE A 366 -18.78 -13.20 9.12
N ASN A 367 -18.44 -14.18 8.29
CA ASN A 367 -18.45 -15.59 8.69
C ASN A 367 -17.27 -15.87 9.63
N LYS A 368 -17.56 -16.48 10.79
CA LYS A 368 -16.53 -16.83 11.76
C LYS A 368 -15.68 -18.04 11.37
N ASP A 369 -16.13 -18.85 10.43
CA ASP A 369 -15.51 -20.12 10.04
C ASP A 369 -14.82 -20.05 8.68
N SER A 370 -15.26 -19.16 7.80
CA SER A 370 -14.84 -19.09 6.40
C SER A 370 -14.51 -17.67 5.98
N ARG A 371 -13.69 -17.54 4.94
CA ARG A 371 -13.38 -16.26 4.29
C ARG A 371 -14.55 -15.80 3.43
N SER A 372 -15.65 -15.46 4.08
CA SER A 372 -16.93 -15.09 3.46
C SER A 372 -17.48 -13.83 4.12
N GLY A 373 -17.91 -12.90 3.28
CA GLY A 373 -18.31 -11.57 3.74
C GLY A 373 -17.15 -10.75 4.29
N TYR A 374 -17.39 -9.50 4.51
CA TYR A 374 -16.45 -8.59 5.15
C TYR A 374 -17.18 -7.43 5.80
N GLU A 375 -16.82 -7.09 7.01
CA GLU A 375 -17.39 -6.01 7.80
C GLU A 375 -16.32 -5.15 8.45
N THR A 376 -16.64 -3.90 8.70
CA THR A 376 -15.82 -2.98 9.49
C THR A 376 -16.63 -2.40 10.63
N PHE A 377 -15.99 -2.15 11.76
CA PHE A 377 -16.63 -1.50 12.91
C PHE A 377 -15.55 -0.95 13.85
N ARG A 378 -16.00 -0.07 14.73
CA ARG A 378 -15.21 0.43 15.85
C ARG A 378 -15.66 -0.26 17.13
N VAL A 379 -14.72 -0.62 17.99
CA VAL A 379 -14.99 -1.14 19.32
C VAL A 379 -14.57 -0.11 20.34
N THR A 380 -15.52 0.36 21.15
CA THR A 380 -15.27 1.31 22.22
C THR A 380 -14.39 0.67 23.30
N GLY A 381 -13.25 1.28 23.58
CA GLY A 381 -12.25 0.74 24.48
C GLY A 381 -11.47 -0.46 23.92
N GLY A 382 -11.64 -0.79 22.66
CA GLY A 382 -11.08 -2.00 22.03
C GLY A 382 -9.56 -2.02 21.91
N TRP A 383 -8.91 -0.89 22.08
CA TRP A 383 -7.44 -0.82 22.07
C TRP A 383 -6.82 -0.92 23.48
N THR A 384 -7.53 -0.48 24.51
CA THR A 384 -6.97 -0.35 25.86
C THR A 384 -7.63 -1.22 26.90
N THR A 385 -8.86 -1.69 26.67
CA THR A 385 -9.64 -2.45 27.64
C THR A 385 -9.77 -3.90 27.20
N ALA A 386 -9.21 -4.79 27.99
CA ALA A 386 -9.29 -6.23 27.76
C ALA A 386 -10.73 -6.70 27.61
N ASN A 387 -10.97 -7.52 26.59
CA ASN A 387 -12.25 -8.15 26.29
C ASN A 387 -13.42 -7.18 26.08
N SER A 388 -13.16 -5.96 25.64
CA SER A 388 -14.21 -5.01 25.28
C SER A 388 -14.99 -5.47 24.05
N LYS A 389 -16.31 -5.28 24.04
CA LYS A 389 -17.20 -5.80 22.99
C LYS A 389 -18.25 -4.79 22.51
N SER A 390 -18.10 -3.52 22.86
CA SER A 390 -19.05 -2.47 22.45
C SER A 390 -18.79 -2.05 21.00
N GLN A 391 -19.52 -2.65 20.10
CA GLN A 391 -19.42 -2.40 18.65
C GLN A 391 -20.21 -1.15 18.27
N VAL A 392 -19.60 -0.28 17.48
CA VAL A 392 -20.24 0.92 16.92
C VAL A 392 -19.84 1.11 15.46
N ASN A 393 -20.66 1.84 14.72
CA ASN A 393 -20.40 2.24 13.32
C ASN A 393 -20.08 1.06 12.39
N ARG A 394 -20.83 -0.02 12.52
CA ARG A 394 -20.66 -1.19 11.66
C ARG A 394 -21.09 -0.91 10.23
N GLN A 395 -20.27 -1.35 9.29
CA GLN A 395 -20.57 -1.38 7.86
C GLN A 395 -20.34 -2.78 7.31
N VAL A 396 -21.20 -3.18 6.38
CA VAL A 396 -20.95 -4.33 5.51
C VAL A 396 -20.21 -3.85 4.28
N ILE A 397 -19.09 -4.48 3.97
CA ILE A 397 -18.29 -4.22 2.75
C ILE A 397 -18.59 -5.28 1.69
N VAL A 398 -18.63 -6.53 2.10
CA VAL A 398 -19.02 -7.67 1.29
C VAL A 398 -20.05 -8.47 2.09
N ASP A 399 -21.21 -8.71 1.53
CA ASP A 399 -22.25 -9.50 2.20
C ASP A 399 -21.79 -10.97 2.37
N ASN A 400 -22.35 -11.64 3.39
CA ASN A 400 -21.91 -12.99 3.76
C ASN A 400 -22.28 -14.09 2.73
N ASN A 401 -22.95 -13.75 1.66
CA ASN A 401 -23.21 -14.66 0.53
C ASN A 401 -22.06 -14.70 -0.49
N ASN A 402 -21.02 -13.89 -0.30
CA ASN A 402 -19.91 -13.74 -1.24
C ASN A 402 -18.58 -13.99 -0.56
N TRP A 403 -17.63 -14.54 -1.31
CA TRP A 403 -16.28 -14.81 -0.85
C TRP A 403 -15.49 -13.53 -0.68
N SER A 404 -14.66 -13.50 0.33
CA SER A 404 -13.64 -12.50 0.58
C SER A 404 -12.26 -13.17 0.66
N GLY A 405 -11.33 -12.61 1.40
CA GLY A 405 -9.99 -13.19 1.52
C GLY A 405 -9.12 -12.36 2.42
N TYR A 406 -7.90 -12.11 2.01
CA TYR A 406 -6.96 -11.25 2.70
C TYR A 406 -7.46 -9.81 2.70
N SER A 407 -7.10 -9.09 3.73
CA SER A 407 -7.27 -7.65 3.82
C SER A 407 -6.06 -7.02 4.48
N GLY A 408 -5.82 -5.78 4.20
CA GLY A 408 -4.71 -5.05 4.77
C GLY A 408 -4.94 -3.56 4.74
N ILE A 409 -4.10 -2.83 5.47
CA ILE A 409 -4.17 -1.39 5.62
C ILE A 409 -3.13 -0.71 4.71
N PHE A 410 -3.46 0.50 4.27
CA PHE A 410 -2.49 1.45 3.76
C PHE A 410 -2.88 2.84 4.22
N SER A 411 -1.91 3.73 4.29
CA SER A 411 -2.12 5.09 4.77
C SER A 411 -1.92 6.08 3.64
N VAL A 412 -2.70 7.16 3.68
CA VAL A 412 -2.64 8.24 2.70
C VAL A 412 -2.45 9.55 3.43
N GLU A 413 -1.47 10.34 3.00
CA GLU A 413 -1.24 11.65 3.56
C GLU A 413 -2.23 12.67 2.97
N GLY A 414 -3.15 13.13 3.81
CA GLY A 414 -4.05 14.23 3.49
C GLY A 414 -3.38 15.59 3.71
N LYS A 415 -4.12 16.67 3.44
CA LYS A 415 -3.61 18.04 3.64
C LYS A 415 -3.28 18.33 5.10
N SER A 416 -4.09 17.86 6.03
CA SER A 416 -3.99 18.17 7.46
C SER A 416 -3.92 16.94 8.37
N CYS A 417 -4.13 15.75 7.82
CA CYS A 417 -4.18 14.52 8.61
C CYS A 417 -3.75 13.31 7.78
N ILE A 418 -3.41 12.23 8.48
CA ILE A 418 -3.10 10.92 7.88
C ILE A 418 -4.37 10.10 7.86
N ASN A 419 -4.83 9.74 6.67
CA ASN A 419 -5.99 8.88 6.51
C ASN A 419 -5.61 7.41 6.48
N ARG A 420 -6.54 6.54 6.92
CA ARG A 420 -6.40 5.08 6.87
C ARG A 420 -7.35 4.52 5.82
N CYS A 421 -6.80 3.70 4.97
CA CYS A 421 -7.54 2.98 3.94
C CYS A 421 -7.28 1.49 4.09
N PHE A 422 -8.14 0.67 3.53
CA PHE A 422 -7.92 -0.77 3.46
C PHE A 422 -8.39 -1.34 2.13
N TYR A 423 -7.86 -2.49 1.79
CA TYR A 423 -8.29 -3.29 0.66
C TYR A 423 -8.82 -4.63 1.13
N VAL A 424 -9.67 -5.24 0.35
CA VAL A 424 -10.16 -6.61 0.55
C VAL A 424 -9.91 -7.41 -0.71
N GLU A 425 -9.25 -8.54 -0.56
CA GLU A 425 -9.07 -9.53 -1.61
C GLU A 425 -10.38 -10.30 -1.80
N LEU A 426 -10.91 -10.29 -3.00
CA LEU A 426 -12.14 -11.00 -3.36
C LEU A 426 -11.75 -12.26 -4.12
N ILE A 427 -11.50 -13.35 -3.38
CA ILE A 427 -11.03 -14.61 -3.94
C ILE A 427 -12.18 -15.31 -4.66
N ARG A 428 -11.91 -15.81 -5.87
CA ARG A 428 -12.82 -16.64 -6.65
C ARG A 428 -12.13 -17.92 -7.08
N GLY A 429 -12.93 -18.92 -7.36
CA GLY A 429 -12.44 -20.24 -7.76
C GLY A 429 -12.12 -21.13 -6.57
N ARG A 430 -11.16 -22.03 -6.76
CA ARG A 430 -10.79 -23.01 -5.73
C ARG A 430 -10.13 -22.35 -4.51
N PRO A 431 -10.33 -22.97 -3.34
CA PRO A 431 -10.98 -24.27 -3.06
C PRO A 431 -12.50 -24.21 -2.98
N GLN A 432 -13.11 -23.03 -2.89
CA GLN A 432 -14.53 -22.87 -2.57
C GLN A 432 -15.45 -23.10 -3.77
N GLU A 433 -15.04 -22.64 -4.94
CA GLU A 433 -15.81 -22.75 -6.17
C GLU A 433 -15.19 -23.80 -7.09
N THR A 434 -15.68 -25.03 -7.00
CA THR A 434 -15.07 -26.22 -7.61
C THR A 434 -15.41 -26.42 -9.09
N ARG A 435 -16.29 -25.59 -9.67
CA ARG A 435 -16.58 -25.61 -11.09
C ARG A 435 -15.37 -25.28 -11.96
N VAL A 436 -14.51 -24.43 -11.45
CA VAL A 436 -13.27 -24.00 -12.11
C VAL A 436 -12.04 -24.62 -11.45
N TRP A 437 -10.93 -24.67 -12.17
CA TRP A 437 -9.67 -25.25 -11.69
C TRP A 437 -8.64 -24.19 -11.30
N TRP A 438 -8.96 -22.95 -11.45
CA TRP A 438 -8.13 -21.81 -11.08
C TRP A 438 -8.54 -21.19 -9.75
N THR A 439 -7.63 -20.39 -9.21
CA THR A 439 -7.87 -19.51 -8.07
C THR A 439 -7.32 -18.13 -8.42
N SER A 440 -8.12 -17.12 -8.34
CA SER A 440 -7.71 -15.73 -8.58
C SER A 440 -8.56 -14.79 -7.76
N ASN A 441 -8.26 -13.50 -7.84
CA ASN A 441 -8.98 -12.48 -7.09
C ASN A 441 -9.24 -11.21 -7.89
N SER A 442 -10.24 -10.47 -7.48
CA SER A 442 -10.36 -9.03 -7.68
C SER A 442 -10.14 -8.31 -6.35
N ILE A 443 -10.19 -7.01 -6.35
CA ILE A 443 -9.93 -6.17 -5.18
C ILE A 443 -10.97 -5.07 -5.06
N VAL A 444 -11.34 -4.76 -3.82
CA VAL A 444 -12.11 -3.56 -3.47
C VAL A 444 -11.35 -2.76 -2.43
N VAL A 445 -11.39 -1.45 -2.55
CA VAL A 445 -10.63 -0.52 -1.70
C VAL A 445 -11.56 0.53 -1.11
N PHE A 446 -11.40 0.77 0.19
CA PHE A 446 -12.16 1.74 0.96
C PHE A 446 -11.20 2.66 1.71
N CYS A 447 -11.58 3.92 1.86
CA CYS A 447 -10.83 4.90 2.63
C CYS A 447 -11.68 5.50 3.74
N GLY A 448 -11.05 5.82 4.86
CA GLY A 448 -11.70 6.47 5.99
C GLY A 448 -12.32 7.81 5.60
N THR A 449 -13.47 8.10 6.19
CA THR A 449 -14.17 9.37 6.02
C THR A 449 -14.70 9.89 7.35
N SER A 450 -14.74 11.20 7.51
CA SER A 450 -15.38 11.87 8.65
C SER A 450 -16.83 12.26 8.35
N GLY A 451 -17.27 12.08 7.11
CA GLY A 451 -18.61 12.36 6.66
C GLY A 451 -19.57 11.19 6.78
N THR A 452 -20.68 11.28 6.10
CA THR A 452 -21.63 10.18 5.94
C THR A 452 -21.11 9.20 4.88
N TYR A 453 -21.40 7.94 5.08
CA TYR A 453 -21.09 6.86 4.13
C TYR A 453 -22.38 6.10 3.79
N GLY A 454 -22.46 5.60 2.56
CA GLY A 454 -23.59 4.80 2.12
C GLY A 454 -23.53 3.37 2.68
N THR A 455 -24.71 2.72 2.68
CA THR A 455 -24.80 1.28 2.91
C THR A 455 -24.77 0.55 1.57
N GLY A 456 -24.19 -0.66 1.54
CA GLY A 456 -24.12 -1.45 0.33
C GLY A 456 -23.34 -2.73 0.53
N SER A 457 -23.03 -3.36 -0.57
CA SER A 457 -22.15 -4.54 -0.63
C SER A 457 -21.37 -4.48 -1.94
N TRP A 458 -20.09 -4.75 -1.87
CA TRP A 458 -19.16 -4.67 -3.01
C TRP A 458 -18.42 -5.99 -3.23
N PRO A 459 -19.14 -7.10 -3.49
CA PRO A 459 -18.52 -8.39 -3.80
C PRO A 459 -17.85 -8.36 -5.17
N ASP A 460 -17.11 -9.41 -5.50
CA ASP A 460 -16.57 -9.60 -6.84
C ASP A 460 -17.66 -9.51 -7.91
N GLY A 461 -18.76 -10.25 -7.71
CA GLY A 461 -19.96 -10.18 -8.55
C GLY A 461 -19.87 -10.90 -9.89
N ALA A 462 -18.73 -11.46 -10.27
CA ALA A 462 -18.63 -12.26 -11.49
C ALA A 462 -19.44 -13.56 -11.35
N ASN A 463 -20.09 -13.96 -12.44
CA ASN A 463 -20.81 -15.22 -12.47
C ASN A 463 -19.87 -16.34 -12.88
N ILE A 464 -19.52 -17.21 -11.90
CA ILE A 464 -18.58 -18.31 -12.11
C ILE A 464 -19.02 -19.29 -13.20
N ASN A 465 -20.33 -19.40 -13.47
CA ASN A 465 -20.86 -20.30 -14.49
C ASN A 465 -20.48 -19.90 -15.92
N PHE A 466 -20.14 -18.62 -16.11
CA PHE A 466 -19.71 -18.07 -17.40
C PHE A 466 -18.21 -17.79 -17.48
N MET A 467 -17.47 -18.16 -16.43
CA MET A 467 -16.03 -18.00 -16.41
C MET A 467 -15.33 -19.22 -17.05
N PRO A 468 -14.13 -19.05 -17.62
CA PRO A 468 -13.31 -20.18 -18.07
C PRO A 468 -13.09 -21.21 -16.95
N ILE A 469 -13.04 -22.48 -17.35
CA ILE A 469 -12.88 -23.60 -16.40
C ILE A 469 -11.42 -23.79 -16.02
#